data_10ae6744e093600a391599f918dd5ba6
#
_entry.id   10ae6744e093600a391599f918dd5ba6
#
_cell.length_a   1.000
_cell.length_b   1.000
_cell.length_c   1.000
_cell.angle_alpha   90.00
_cell.angle_beta   90.00
_cell.angle_gamma   90.00
#
_symmetry.space_group_name_H-M   'P 1'
#
loop_
_entity.id
_entity.type
_entity.pdbx_description
1 polymer ?
#
loop_
_entity_poly.entity_id
_entity_poly.type
_entity_poly.pdbx_seq_one_letter_code
_entity_poly.pdbx_strand_id
1 'polypeptide(L)'
;MKKLIPVLAMIMLVPFVICSCFVQQAKSMKLSYEEIEFHVGDTKHISVTIEPEGADAGKISWSSSDNKIVTVDDGTITGKSKGTAVVTAESESGLKKLCNVTVLDKEIESVTLSESSTSVKQGGKIQLEAKVKPVDAPSDNLVWSSSDPKVASVDGNGMVLGESEGVVTITCESANGKKATCTVTVKGNNMNPTESYTKSTEPTKSDNAKRAESSNSSSSKSDENRNNGFI
;
A
#
# COMPACT_ATOMS: atom_id res chain seq x y z
N MET A 1 -64.63 51.21 80.06
CA MET A 1 -65.05 50.42 78.90
C MET A 1 -63.90 50.48 77.88
N LYS A 2 -63.05 49.48 77.84
CA LYS A 2 -61.96 49.40 76.87
C LYS A 2 -62.34 48.38 75.79
N LYS A 3 -62.42 48.87 74.52
CA LYS A 3 -62.80 48.04 73.38
C LYS A 3 -61.52 47.38 72.89
N LEU A 4 -61.49 46.05 72.90
CA LEU A 4 -60.48 45.23 72.28
C LEU A 4 -60.74 45.22 70.76
N ILE A 5 -59.70 45.57 69.97
CA ILE A 5 -59.69 45.42 68.54
C ILE A 5 -58.96 44.09 68.23
N PRO A 6 -59.59 43.15 67.51
CA PRO A 6 -58.87 41.93 67.11
C PRO A 6 -57.94 42.24 65.95
N VAL A 7 -56.66 41.93 66.13
CA VAL A 7 -55.64 41.93 65.08
C VAL A 7 -55.89 40.73 64.19
N LEU A 8 -56.41 41.01 62.99
CA LEU A 8 -56.59 40.01 61.97
C LEU A 8 -55.20 39.69 61.35
N ALA A 9 -54.63 38.57 61.77
CA ALA A 9 -53.39 38.06 61.19
C ALA A 9 -53.67 37.61 59.72
N MET A 10 -53.27 38.44 58.78
CA MET A 10 -53.30 38.12 57.33
C MET A 10 -52.15 37.17 57.03
N ILE A 11 -52.42 35.88 57.03
CA ILE A 11 -51.50 34.84 56.57
C ILE A 11 -51.39 34.99 55.03
N MET A 12 -50.29 35.61 54.59
CA MET A 12 -49.91 35.62 53.19
C MET A 12 -49.51 34.19 52.83
N LEU A 13 -50.40 33.43 52.16
CA LEU A 13 -50.08 32.20 51.47
C LEU A 13 -49.25 32.55 50.22
N VAL A 14 -47.94 32.48 50.36
CA VAL A 14 -47.06 32.51 49.16
C VAL A 14 -47.23 31.16 48.46
N PRO A 15 -47.76 31.12 47.24
CA PRO A 15 -47.77 29.87 46.51
C PRO A 15 -46.33 29.51 46.20
N PHE A 16 -45.83 28.48 46.88
CA PHE A 16 -44.59 27.83 46.57
C PHE A 16 -44.80 27.17 45.20
N VAL A 17 -44.50 27.94 44.11
CA VAL A 17 -44.46 27.35 42.76
C VAL A 17 -43.28 26.38 42.78
N ILE A 18 -43.53 25.11 43.06
CA ILE A 18 -42.62 24.03 42.80
C ILE A 18 -42.56 23.96 41.27
N CYS A 19 -41.62 24.66 40.71
CA CYS A 19 -41.19 24.39 39.35
C CYS A 19 -40.57 22.99 39.35
N SER A 20 -41.42 21.99 39.31
CA SER A 20 -40.99 20.64 38.95
C SER A 20 -40.48 20.73 37.54
N CYS A 21 -39.19 20.85 37.39
CA CYS A 21 -38.52 20.63 36.10
C CYS A 21 -38.91 19.22 35.67
N PHE A 22 -40.00 19.11 34.90
CA PHE A 22 -40.44 17.84 34.34
C PHE A 22 -39.48 17.50 33.26
N VAL A 23 -38.42 16.72 33.59
CA VAL A 23 -37.48 16.20 32.59
C VAL A 23 -38.29 15.31 31.67
N GLN A 24 -38.51 15.76 30.47
CA GLN A 24 -39.22 15.01 29.46
C GLN A 24 -38.35 13.82 29.00
N GLN A 25 -38.89 12.60 29.15
CA GLN A 25 -38.19 11.41 28.75
C GLN A 25 -38.08 11.29 27.20
N ALA A 26 -36.94 10.86 26.69
CA ALA A 26 -36.74 10.56 25.29
C ALA A 26 -37.70 9.46 24.80
N LYS A 27 -38.37 9.69 23.67
CA LYS A 27 -39.32 8.74 23.06
C LYS A 27 -38.70 8.08 21.81
N SER A 28 -37.88 8.79 21.08
CA SER A 28 -37.19 8.26 19.92
C SER A 28 -35.82 8.89 19.73
N MET A 29 -34.97 8.20 18.99
CA MET A 29 -33.62 8.61 18.61
C MET A 29 -33.47 8.46 17.10
N LYS A 30 -32.79 9.41 16.46
CA LYS A 30 -32.43 9.38 15.04
C LYS A 30 -30.93 9.60 14.89
N LEU A 31 -30.33 8.97 13.88
CA LEU A 31 -28.96 9.21 13.47
C LEU A 31 -28.96 10.10 12.22
N SER A 32 -27.89 10.89 12.03
CA SER A 32 -27.69 11.68 10.81
C SER A 32 -27.52 10.80 9.56
N TYR A 33 -27.13 9.54 9.75
CA TYR A 33 -26.96 8.55 8.69
C TYR A 33 -27.51 7.19 9.15
N GLU A 34 -28.26 6.52 8.29
CA GLU A 34 -28.65 5.12 8.43
C GLU A 34 -27.66 4.21 7.66
N GLU A 35 -27.10 4.77 6.59
CA GLU A 35 -26.03 4.17 5.77
C GLU A 35 -24.98 5.23 5.43
N ILE A 36 -23.71 4.84 5.42
CA ILE A 36 -22.62 5.73 5.05
C ILE A 36 -21.48 4.94 4.42
N GLU A 37 -20.86 5.55 3.40
CA GLU A 37 -19.72 5.00 2.68
C GLU A 37 -18.57 6.01 2.68
N PHE A 38 -17.33 5.52 2.90
CA PHE A 38 -16.11 6.33 2.88
C PHE A 38 -14.88 5.40 2.78
N HIS A 39 -13.68 5.99 2.60
CA HIS A 39 -12.47 5.21 2.36
C HIS A 39 -11.69 4.91 3.64
N VAL A 40 -10.84 3.90 3.57
CA VAL A 40 -9.88 3.56 4.64
C VAL A 40 -9.07 4.79 5.05
N GLY A 41 -8.97 5.03 6.35
CA GLY A 41 -8.26 6.17 6.94
C GLY A 41 -9.12 7.43 7.09
N ASP A 42 -10.27 7.52 6.43
CA ASP A 42 -11.19 8.64 6.59
C ASP A 42 -11.96 8.57 7.91
N THR A 43 -12.43 9.73 8.36
CA THR A 43 -13.30 9.86 9.53
C THR A 43 -14.60 10.57 9.16
N LYS A 44 -15.68 10.16 9.79
CA LYS A 44 -16.99 10.82 9.69
C LYS A 44 -17.63 10.91 11.06
N HIS A 45 -18.47 11.92 11.27
CA HIS A 45 -19.22 12.07 12.52
C HIS A 45 -20.70 11.76 12.30
N ILE A 46 -21.24 10.85 13.11
CA ILE A 46 -22.67 10.50 13.16
C ILE A 46 -23.27 11.23 14.36
N SER A 47 -24.15 12.21 14.09
CA SER A 47 -24.88 12.90 15.15
C SER A 47 -26.16 12.17 15.55
N VAL A 48 -26.55 12.33 16.80
CA VAL A 48 -27.77 11.80 17.39
C VAL A 48 -28.76 12.94 17.61
N THR A 49 -30.00 12.74 17.19
CA THR A 49 -31.11 13.63 17.51
C THR A 49 -32.13 12.87 18.37
N ILE A 50 -32.51 13.46 19.49
CA ILE A 50 -33.50 12.91 20.44
C ILE A 50 -34.80 13.62 20.27
N GLU A 51 -35.90 12.89 20.27
CA GLU A 51 -37.26 13.43 20.21
C GLU A 51 -38.08 13.03 21.44
N PRO A 52 -38.87 13.95 21.98
CA PRO A 52 -38.98 15.35 21.61
C PRO A 52 -37.72 16.15 21.95
N GLU A 53 -37.55 17.30 21.30
CA GLU A 53 -36.40 18.18 21.52
C GLU A 53 -36.28 18.55 23.02
N GLY A 54 -35.05 18.47 23.54
CA GLY A 54 -34.76 18.72 24.96
C GLY A 54 -35.10 17.57 25.91
N ALA A 55 -35.56 16.43 25.37
CA ALA A 55 -35.77 15.24 26.19
C ALA A 55 -34.46 14.62 26.66
N ASP A 56 -34.43 14.11 27.86
CA ASP A 56 -33.27 13.44 28.43
C ASP A 56 -33.24 11.97 27.94
N ALA A 57 -32.19 11.61 27.22
CA ALA A 57 -31.90 10.24 26.81
C ALA A 57 -30.80 9.58 27.65
N GLY A 58 -30.22 10.35 28.58
CA GLY A 58 -29.00 9.95 29.27
C GLY A 58 -27.80 9.91 28.32
N LYS A 59 -26.72 9.27 28.78
CA LYS A 59 -25.51 9.11 27.97
C LYS A 59 -25.75 8.20 26.76
N ILE A 60 -25.21 8.60 25.61
CA ILE A 60 -25.18 7.76 24.41
C ILE A 60 -23.89 6.95 24.41
N SER A 61 -24.02 5.63 24.32
CA SER A 61 -22.92 4.70 24.12
C SER A 61 -22.84 4.28 22.67
N TRP A 62 -21.61 4.13 22.16
CA TRP A 62 -21.34 3.76 20.78
C TRP A 62 -20.59 2.44 20.72
N SER A 63 -20.92 1.63 19.73
CA SER A 63 -20.22 0.37 19.47
C SER A 63 -20.17 0.06 17.97
N SER A 64 -19.15 -0.69 17.56
CA SER A 64 -19.01 -1.22 16.21
C SER A 64 -19.13 -2.75 16.26
N SER A 65 -19.79 -3.34 15.27
CA SER A 65 -19.86 -4.80 15.11
C SER A 65 -18.49 -5.42 14.75
N ASP A 66 -17.59 -4.63 14.14
CA ASP A 66 -16.22 -5.03 13.83
C ASP A 66 -15.24 -3.85 13.90
N ASN A 67 -14.48 -3.80 14.99
CA ASN A 67 -13.49 -2.75 15.22
C ASN A 67 -12.24 -2.87 14.31
N LYS A 68 -12.10 -3.95 13.55
CA LYS A 68 -11.05 -4.06 12.52
C LYS A 68 -11.43 -3.31 11.25
N ILE A 69 -12.73 -3.18 10.98
CA ILE A 69 -13.26 -2.45 9.82
C ILE A 69 -13.53 -1.01 10.18
N VAL A 70 -14.28 -0.76 11.27
CA VAL A 70 -14.69 0.57 11.73
C VAL A 70 -14.52 0.68 13.23
N THR A 71 -13.84 1.71 13.69
CA THR A 71 -13.88 2.13 15.11
C THR A 71 -14.81 3.30 15.28
N VAL A 72 -15.44 3.43 16.44
CA VAL A 72 -16.30 4.56 16.79
C VAL A 72 -15.93 5.10 18.17
N ASP A 73 -15.85 6.42 18.27
CA ASP A 73 -15.60 7.16 19.50
C ASP A 73 -16.46 8.43 19.50
N ASP A 74 -17.38 8.51 20.46
CA ASP A 74 -18.35 9.60 20.60
C ASP A 74 -18.99 10.02 19.27
N GLY A 75 -19.52 9.03 18.51
CA GLY A 75 -20.15 9.25 17.20
C GLY A 75 -19.16 9.49 16.04
N THR A 76 -17.86 9.65 16.31
CA THR A 76 -16.86 9.76 15.26
C THR A 76 -16.39 8.37 14.85
N ILE A 77 -16.70 7.99 13.62
CA ILE A 77 -16.29 6.72 13.01
C ILE A 77 -15.00 6.89 12.20
N THR A 78 -14.15 5.87 12.25
CA THR A 78 -12.88 5.82 11.48
C THR A 78 -12.80 4.49 10.74
N GLY A 79 -12.60 4.54 9.41
CA GLY A 79 -12.36 3.36 8.58
C GLY A 79 -10.96 2.80 8.80
N LYS A 80 -10.85 1.54 9.18
CA LYS A 80 -9.58 0.86 9.42
C LYS A 80 -9.18 -0.07 8.28
N SER A 81 -10.14 -0.78 7.72
CA SER A 81 -9.93 -1.67 6.58
C SER A 81 -11.20 -1.76 5.74
N LYS A 82 -11.07 -2.15 4.48
CA LYS A 82 -12.20 -2.42 3.58
C LYS A 82 -13.14 -3.44 4.18
N GLY A 83 -14.44 -3.19 4.04
CA GLY A 83 -15.49 -4.09 4.50
C GLY A 83 -16.74 -3.35 4.94
N THR A 84 -17.64 -4.07 5.58
CA THR A 84 -18.89 -3.53 6.14
C THR A 84 -18.95 -3.79 7.64
N ALA A 85 -19.43 -2.81 8.38
CA ALA A 85 -19.69 -2.94 9.81
C ALA A 85 -20.95 -2.19 10.18
N VAL A 86 -21.59 -2.57 11.30
CA VAL A 86 -22.75 -1.87 11.85
C VAL A 86 -22.28 -1.08 13.06
N VAL A 87 -22.48 0.23 13.03
CA VAL A 87 -22.28 1.12 14.18
C VAL A 87 -23.61 1.27 14.91
N THR A 88 -23.59 1.07 16.21
CA THR A 88 -24.77 1.15 17.08
C THR A 88 -24.59 2.31 18.05
N ALA A 89 -25.61 3.18 18.13
CA ALA A 89 -25.80 4.15 19.19
C ALA A 89 -26.90 3.64 20.13
N GLU A 90 -26.62 3.65 21.43
CA GLU A 90 -27.55 3.22 22.47
C GLU A 90 -27.57 4.21 23.62
N SER A 91 -28.78 4.70 23.97
CA SER A 91 -28.99 5.62 25.08
C SER A 91 -29.14 4.85 26.43
N GLU A 92 -28.87 5.50 27.56
CA GLU A 92 -29.16 4.95 28.88
C GLU A 92 -30.66 4.64 29.07
N SER A 93 -31.54 5.36 28.36
CA SER A 93 -32.98 5.08 28.34
C SER A 93 -33.39 3.87 27.50
N GLY A 94 -32.43 3.15 26.87
CA GLY A 94 -32.66 1.94 26.09
C GLY A 94 -33.06 2.17 24.64
N LEU A 95 -33.03 3.43 24.12
CA LEU A 95 -33.23 3.70 22.72
C LEU A 95 -31.98 3.25 21.93
N LYS A 96 -32.19 2.56 20.80
CA LYS A 96 -31.11 2.00 19.99
C LYS A 96 -31.33 2.35 18.51
N LYS A 97 -30.24 2.76 17.84
CA LYS A 97 -30.19 2.99 16.40
C LYS A 97 -28.93 2.45 15.79
N LEU A 98 -29.04 2.03 14.52
CA LEU A 98 -28.01 1.38 13.76
C LEU A 98 -27.65 2.25 12.55
N CYS A 99 -26.36 2.25 12.18
CA CYS A 99 -25.85 2.81 10.94
C CYS A 99 -25.00 1.75 10.23
N ASN A 100 -25.36 1.41 9.00
CA ASN A 100 -24.58 0.51 8.16
C ASN A 100 -23.40 1.30 7.58
N VAL A 101 -22.20 0.84 7.82
CA VAL A 101 -20.96 1.50 7.37
C VAL A 101 -20.26 0.63 6.36
N THR A 102 -20.00 1.18 5.17
CA THR A 102 -19.17 0.55 4.14
C THR A 102 -17.87 1.32 4.04
N VAL A 103 -16.75 0.62 4.25
CA VAL A 103 -15.40 1.17 4.06
C VAL A 103 -14.83 0.63 2.77
N LEU A 104 -14.46 1.53 1.87
CA LEU A 104 -13.85 1.24 0.57
C LEU A 104 -12.33 1.35 0.64
N ASP A 105 -11.63 0.68 -0.26
CA ASP A 105 -10.21 0.91 -0.49
C ASP A 105 -9.99 2.35 -1.01
N LYS A 106 -8.83 2.93 -0.69
CA LYS A 106 -8.41 4.18 -1.32
C LYS A 106 -8.16 3.97 -2.80
N GLU A 107 -8.61 4.91 -3.60
CA GLU A 107 -8.32 4.91 -5.04
C GLU A 107 -6.85 5.29 -5.30
N ILE A 108 -6.25 4.64 -6.30
CA ILE A 108 -4.93 5.01 -6.80
C ILE A 108 -5.05 6.32 -7.57
N GLU A 109 -4.39 7.36 -7.10
CA GLU A 109 -4.33 8.68 -7.74
C GLU A 109 -3.24 8.72 -8.82
N SER A 110 -2.12 8.04 -8.57
CA SER A 110 -1.01 7.94 -9.52
C SER A 110 -0.20 6.67 -9.33
N VAL A 111 0.39 6.20 -10.44
CA VAL A 111 1.39 5.13 -10.48
C VAL A 111 2.70 5.74 -10.95
N THR A 112 3.82 5.32 -10.37
CA THR A 112 5.17 5.69 -10.80
C THR A 112 6.04 4.45 -10.84
N LEU A 113 7.00 4.38 -11.76
CA LEU A 113 7.99 3.31 -11.83
C LEU A 113 9.32 3.75 -11.25
N SER A 114 10.12 2.78 -10.78
CA SER A 114 11.49 3.01 -10.29
C SER A 114 12.37 3.71 -11.32
N GLU A 115 12.11 3.43 -12.61
CA GLU A 115 12.87 4.00 -13.73
C GLU A 115 11.92 4.37 -14.88
N SER A 116 12.21 5.48 -15.56
CA SER A 116 11.51 5.90 -16.79
C SER A 116 12.17 5.32 -18.04
N SER A 117 13.45 4.94 -17.95
CA SER A 117 14.19 4.26 -19.00
C SER A 117 15.30 3.40 -18.43
N THR A 118 15.56 2.26 -19.05
CA THR A 118 16.60 1.31 -18.62
C THR A 118 17.10 0.48 -19.79
N SER A 119 18.14 -0.34 -19.56
CA SER A 119 18.63 -1.26 -20.57
C SER A 119 18.98 -2.62 -19.97
N VAL A 120 18.74 -3.67 -20.73
CA VAL A 120 19.04 -5.05 -20.36
C VAL A 120 19.72 -5.75 -21.55
N LYS A 121 20.59 -6.73 -21.30
CA LYS A 121 21.13 -7.59 -22.35
C LYS A 121 20.10 -8.62 -22.78
N GLN A 122 20.19 -9.10 -24.00
CA GLN A 122 19.39 -10.24 -24.43
C GLN A 122 19.62 -11.45 -23.51
N GLY A 123 18.52 -12.08 -23.03
CA GLY A 123 18.52 -13.12 -22.02
C GLY A 123 18.66 -12.61 -20.57
N GLY A 124 18.95 -11.32 -20.39
CA GLY A 124 19.05 -10.70 -19.07
C GLY A 124 17.68 -10.32 -18.49
N LYS A 125 17.64 -10.12 -17.17
CA LYS A 125 16.43 -9.72 -16.44
C LYS A 125 16.68 -8.42 -15.68
N ILE A 126 15.63 -7.62 -15.53
CA ILE A 126 15.63 -6.41 -14.70
C ILE A 126 14.28 -6.29 -13.98
N GLN A 127 14.31 -5.90 -12.72
CA GLN A 127 13.11 -5.65 -11.92
C GLN A 127 12.72 -4.18 -12.02
N LEU A 128 11.50 -3.92 -12.45
CA LEU A 128 10.84 -2.62 -12.33
C LEU A 128 9.91 -2.66 -11.11
N GLU A 129 10.02 -1.63 -10.27
CA GLU A 129 9.13 -1.46 -9.13
C GLU A 129 8.09 -0.39 -9.43
N ALA A 130 6.84 -0.69 -9.13
CA ALA A 130 5.75 0.27 -9.19
C ALA A 130 5.44 0.82 -7.79
N LYS A 131 5.24 2.13 -7.70
CA LYS A 131 4.78 2.82 -6.49
C LYS A 131 3.50 3.56 -6.79
N VAL A 132 2.53 3.46 -5.90
CA VAL A 132 1.24 4.12 -6.00
C VAL A 132 1.12 5.27 -5.02
N LYS A 133 0.26 6.23 -5.31
CA LYS A 133 -0.20 7.24 -4.37
C LYS A 133 -1.74 7.20 -4.30
N PRO A 134 -2.30 7.37 -3.09
CA PRO A 134 -1.63 7.41 -1.79
C PRO A 134 -0.96 6.06 -1.47
N VAL A 135 0.04 6.07 -0.58
CA VAL A 135 0.90 4.89 -0.27
C VAL A 135 0.13 3.70 0.32
N ASP A 136 -1.03 3.97 0.90
CA ASP A 136 -1.96 3.01 1.49
C ASP A 136 -3.09 2.58 0.54
N ALA A 137 -3.04 2.99 -0.73
CA ALA A 137 -3.91 2.42 -1.76
C ALA A 137 -3.43 1.00 -2.13
N PRO A 138 -4.37 0.06 -2.40
CA PRO A 138 -4.01 -1.31 -2.75
C PRO A 138 -3.27 -1.34 -4.09
N SER A 139 -2.10 -1.98 -4.11
CA SER A 139 -1.24 -2.11 -5.30
C SER A 139 -1.20 -3.53 -5.89
N ASP A 140 -1.99 -4.45 -5.34
CA ASP A 140 -2.08 -5.86 -5.73
C ASP A 140 -2.78 -6.11 -7.07
N ASN A 141 -3.49 -5.10 -7.60
CA ASN A 141 -4.22 -5.16 -8.87
C ASN A 141 -3.54 -4.35 -9.99
N LEU A 142 -2.22 -4.14 -9.92
CA LEU A 142 -1.46 -3.52 -11.00
C LEU A 142 -1.24 -4.52 -12.14
N VAL A 143 -1.50 -4.08 -13.37
CA VAL A 143 -1.32 -4.88 -14.58
C VAL A 143 -0.10 -4.39 -15.35
N TRP A 144 0.80 -5.32 -15.65
CA TRP A 144 1.98 -5.05 -16.44
C TRP A 144 1.82 -5.51 -17.88
N SER A 145 2.33 -4.75 -18.81
CA SER A 145 2.30 -5.08 -20.24
C SER A 145 3.53 -4.55 -20.97
N SER A 146 3.88 -5.21 -22.06
CA SER A 146 4.93 -4.81 -22.98
C SER A 146 4.33 -4.42 -24.33
N SER A 147 4.83 -3.37 -24.97
CA SER A 147 4.42 -2.97 -26.31
C SER A 147 4.84 -3.99 -27.39
N ASP A 148 5.92 -4.74 -27.13
CA ASP A 148 6.36 -5.88 -27.97
C ASP A 148 7.02 -6.97 -27.10
N PRO A 149 6.25 -8.01 -26.69
CA PRO A 149 6.79 -9.08 -25.87
C PRO A 149 7.87 -9.93 -26.55
N LYS A 150 8.05 -9.82 -27.88
CA LYS A 150 9.16 -10.50 -28.59
C LYS A 150 10.49 -9.80 -28.42
N VAL A 151 10.47 -8.51 -28.09
CA VAL A 151 11.67 -7.72 -27.76
C VAL A 151 11.97 -7.79 -26.28
N ALA A 152 10.98 -7.51 -25.42
CA ALA A 152 11.06 -7.78 -24.00
C ALA A 152 9.68 -8.16 -23.43
N SER A 153 9.64 -9.21 -22.66
CA SER A 153 8.47 -9.65 -21.89
C SER A 153 8.49 -9.09 -20.47
N VAL A 154 7.34 -8.98 -19.82
CA VAL A 154 7.21 -8.57 -18.42
C VAL A 154 6.21 -9.49 -17.71
N ASP A 155 6.51 -9.89 -16.49
CA ASP A 155 5.60 -10.66 -15.64
C ASP A 155 4.71 -9.77 -14.76
N GLY A 156 3.77 -10.40 -14.02
CA GLY A 156 2.86 -9.70 -13.11
C GLY A 156 3.52 -8.98 -11.94
N ASN A 157 4.80 -9.25 -11.68
CA ASN A 157 5.57 -8.63 -10.61
C ASN A 157 6.51 -7.51 -11.12
N GLY A 158 6.46 -7.19 -12.43
CA GLY A 158 7.33 -6.19 -13.04
C GLY A 158 8.74 -6.68 -13.38
N MET A 159 8.97 -8.02 -13.39
CA MET A 159 10.22 -8.60 -13.87
C MET A 159 10.24 -8.60 -15.40
N VAL A 160 11.14 -7.83 -15.97
CA VAL A 160 11.34 -7.71 -17.43
C VAL A 160 12.44 -8.64 -17.88
N LEU A 161 12.18 -9.44 -18.93
CA LEU A 161 13.15 -10.30 -19.61
C LEU A 161 13.42 -9.76 -21.01
N GLY A 162 14.69 -9.51 -21.35
CA GLY A 162 15.10 -9.15 -22.71
C GLY A 162 15.11 -10.37 -23.63
N GLU A 163 14.24 -10.39 -24.63
CA GLU A 163 14.06 -11.53 -25.55
C GLU A 163 14.91 -11.36 -26.82
N SER A 164 14.89 -10.19 -27.44
CA SER A 164 15.66 -9.86 -28.63
C SER A 164 16.06 -8.38 -28.64
N GLU A 165 17.10 -8.04 -29.42
CA GLU A 165 17.56 -6.67 -29.57
C GLU A 165 16.44 -5.75 -30.08
N GLY A 166 16.29 -4.58 -29.42
CA GLY A 166 15.26 -3.61 -29.75
C GLY A 166 14.92 -2.66 -28.61
N VAL A 167 13.88 -1.87 -28.81
CA VAL A 167 13.37 -0.92 -27.83
C VAL A 167 11.89 -1.10 -27.68
N VAL A 168 11.43 -1.23 -26.44
CA VAL A 168 10.00 -1.39 -26.10
C VAL A 168 9.60 -0.49 -24.95
N THR A 169 8.30 -0.28 -24.83
CA THR A 169 7.69 0.39 -23.68
C THR A 169 7.03 -0.66 -22.78
N ILE A 170 7.46 -0.72 -21.54
CA ILE A 170 6.77 -1.47 -20.47
C ILE A 170 5.82 -0.52 -19.79
N THR A 171 4.57 -0.94 -19.62
CA THR A 171 3.50 -0.18 -18.97
C THR A 171 3.01 -0.91 -17.75
N CYS A 172 2.83 -0.17 -16.64
CA CYS A 172 2.12 -0.62 -15.44
C CYS A 172 0.85 0.21 -15.31
N GLU A 173 -0.29 -0.44 -15.16
CA GLU A 173 -1.62 0.18 -15.13
C GLU A 173 -2.41 -0.30 -13.92
N SER A 174 -3.07 0.63 -13.24
CA SER A 174 -4.02 0.34 -12.15
C SER A 174 -5.42 0.07 -12.68
N ALA A 175 -6.27 -0.58 -11.89
CA ALA A 175 -7.66 -0.89 -12.23
C ALA A 175 -8.50 0.35 -12.60
N ASN A 176 -8.17 1.51 -12.02
CA ASN A 176 -8.82 2.79 -12.34
C ASN A 176 -8.10 3.60 -13.44
N GLY A 177 -7.23 2.94 -14.24
CA GLY A 177 -6.63 3.50 -15.46
C GLY A 177 -5.43 4.42 -15.26
N LYS A 178 -4.84 4.50 -14.05
CA LYS A 178 -3.59 5.24 -13.83
C LYS A 178 -2.42 4.45 -14.38
N LYS A 179 -1.53 5.09 -15.13
CA LYS A 179 -0.45 4.42 -15.86
C LYS A 179 0.90 5.05 -15.58
N ALA A 180 1.93 4.21 -15.63
CA ALA A 180 3.32 4.61 -15.71
C ALA A 180 4.04 3.75 -16.73
N THR A 181 5.05 4.32 -17.41
CA THR A 181 5.78 3.64 -18.47
C THR A 181 7.28 3.70 -18.25
N CYS A 182 7.98 2.66 -18.70
CA CYS A 182 9.43 2.61 -18.78
C CYS A 182 9.87 2.18 -20.18
N THR A 183 10.78 2.92 -20.78
CA THR A 183 11.41 2.53 -22.04
C THR A 183 12.55 1.56 -21.75
N VAL A 184 12.46 0.34 -22.27
CA VAL A 184 13.47 -0.70 -22.11
C VAL A 184 14.21 -0.92 -23.43
N THR A 185 15.54 -0.76 -23.40
CA THR A 185 16.42 -1.07 -24.52
C THR A 185 17.07 -2.43 -24.29
N VAL A 186 16.77 -3.40 -25.13
CA VAL A 186 17.44 -4.69 -25.13
C VAL A 186 18.66 -4.62 -26.05
N LYS A 187 19.84 -4.82 -25.47
CA LYS A 187 21.11 -4.84 -26.21
C LYS A 187 21.42 -6.26 -26.65
N GLY A 188 21.75 -6.43 -27.91
CA GLY A 188 22.19 -7.72 -28.45
C GLY A 188 23.46 -8.22 -27.77
N ASN A 189 23.63 -9.52 -27.73
CA ASN A 189 24.87 -10.16 -27.29
C ASN A 189 25.90 -10.12 -28.45
N ASN A 190 26.32 -8.89 -28.85
CA ASN A 190 27.40 -8.78 -29.82
C ASN A 190 28.66 -9.41 -29.21
N MET A 191 28.87 -10.69 -29.47
CA MET A 191 30.21 -11.23 -29.55
C MET A 191 30.83 -10.50 -30.73
N ASN A 192 31.70 -9.52 -30.47
CA ASN A 192 32.54 -8.91 -31.51
C ASN A 192 33.44 -10.03 -32.06
N PRO A 193 33.24 -10.51 -33.32
CA PRO A 193 34.05 -11.60 -33.84
C PRO A 193 35.41 -11.11 -34.33
N THR A 194 35.86 -9.90 -33.94
CA THR A 194 37.07 -9.26 -34.45
C THR A 194 38.26 -9.27 -33.49
N GLU A 195 38.31 -10.21 -32.54
CA GLU A 195 39.57 -10.49 -31.82
C GLU A 195 39.99 -11.96 -31.89
N SER A 196 39.99 -12.54 -33.07
CA SER A 196 40.76 -13.76 -33.28
C SER A 196 41.12 -13.90 -34.75
N TYR A 197 42.37 -13.92 -34.94
CA TYR A 197 43.15 -14.18 -36.17
C TYR A 197 43.84 -12.94 -36.77
N THR A 198 44.77 -12.34 -36.07
CA THR A 198 46.04 -11.97 -36.71
C THR A 198 46.90 -13.23 -36.69
N LYS A 199 46.66 -14.13 -37.64
CA LYS A 199 47.61 -15.12 -38.05
C LYS A 199 48.81 -14.34 -38.61
N SER A 200 49.89 -14.27 -37.83
CA SER A 200 51.20 -13.86 -38.31
C SER A 200 51.59 -14.80 -39.43
N THR A 201 51.41 -14.36 -40.66
CA THR A 201 52.11 -14.93 -41.78
C THR A 201 53.53 -14.38 -41.71
N GLU A 202 54.40 -15.14 -41.11
CA GLU A 202 55.84 -15.01 -41.32
C GLU A 202 56.17 -15.25 -42.79
N PRO A 203 56.96 -14.39 -43.46
CA PRO A 203 57.41 -14.65 -44.81
C PRO A 203 58.51 -15.72 -44.80
N THR A 204 58.25 -16.82 -45.49
CA THR A 204 59.24 -17.80 -45.86
C THR A 204 60.40 -17.13 -46.62
N LYS A 205 61.59 -17.10 -46.03
CA LYS A 205 62.86 -16.95 -46.76
C LYS A 205 63.56 -18.30 -46.77
N SER A 206 63.55 -18.90 -47.94
CA SER A 206 64.50 -19.87 -48.43
C SER A 206 65.88 -19.27 -48.39
N ASP A 207 66.88 -20.01 -47.85
CA ASP A 207 68.13 -20.35 -48.50
C ASP A 207 69.14 -20.91 -47.50
N ASN A 208 69.35 -22.14 -47.60
CA ASN A 208 70.58 -22.87 -47.99
C ASN A 208 71.85 -22.66 -47.14
N ALA A 209 72.39 -23.80 -46.76
CA ALA A 209 73.76 -24.20 -46.65
C ALA A 209 74.44 -24.39 -45.28
N LYS A 210 74.69 -25.64 -45.11
CA LYS A 210 75.98 -26.27 -44.66
C LYS A 210 76.39 -26.27 -43.21
N ARG A 211 76.36 -27.48 -42.70
CA ARG A 211 77.48 -28.33 -42.22
C ARG A 211 78.14 -27.99 -40.88
N ALA A 212 78.35 -29.13 -40.20
CA ALA A 212 79.34 -29.52 -39.24
C ALA A 212 78.86 -29.53 -37.76
N GLU A 213 78.59 -30.70 -37.29
CA GLU A 213 79.40 -31.57 -36.45
C GLU A 213 79.85 -30.96 -35.10
N SER A 214 79.48 -31.59 -34.08
CA SER A 214 80.27 -32.21 -33.10
C SER A 214 79.68 -32.18 -31.68
N SER A 215 79.27 -33.34 -31.27
CA SER A 215 79.68 -34.05 -30.02
C SER A 215 79.39 -33.35 -28.67
N ASN A 216 78.77 -34.07 -27.92
CA ASN A 216 79.14 -34.72 -26.71
C ASN A 216 78.49 -34.29 -25.42
N SER A 217 77.89 -35.27 -24.91
CA SER A 217 77.94 -35.87 -23.57
C SER A 217 77.31 -35.05 -22.42
N SER A 218 76.51 -35.76 -21.88
CA SER A 218 76.41 -36.47 -20.64
C SER A 218 75.71 -35.83 -19.46
N SER A 219 74.76 -36.57 -19.08
CA SER A 219 74.54 -37.10 -17.73
C SER A 219 74.14 -36.04 -16.69
N SER A 220 73.24 -36.27 -15.93
CA SER A 220 72.74 -37.32 -15.09
C SER A 220 71.85 -36.74 -14.01
N LYS A 221 70.83 -37.49 -13.71
CA LYS A 221 70.33 -37.87 -12.41
C LYS A 221 69.92 -36.75 -11.44
N SER A 222 68.84 -36.91 -10.97
CA SER A 222 68.13 -37.74 -9.97
C SER A 222 67.59 -36.83 -8.88
N ASP A 223 66.55 -37.19 -8.54
CA ASP A 223 65.86 -37.76 -7.37
C ASP A 223 65.06 -36.74 -6.56
N GLU A 224 63.80 -37.07 -6.53
CA GLU A 224 63.11 -37.61 -5.33
C GLU A 224 62.89 -36.60 -4.17
N ASN A 225 61.76 -36.34 -3.79
CA ASN A 225 61.07 -37.03 -2.70
C ASN A 225 60.11 -36.13 -1.93
N ARG A 226 58.93 -36.63 -1.83
CA ARG A 226 58.08 -36.76 -0.61
C ARG A 226 57.87 -35.54 0.26
N ASN A 227 56.68 -35.29 0.51
CA ASN A 227 55.67 -35.94 1.35
C ASN A 227 55.13 -35.03 2.46
N ASN A 228 53.91 -35.22 2.73
CA ASN A 228 53.19 -35.00 3.99
C ASN A 228 52.89 -33.52 4.35
N GLY A 229 51.71 -33.15 4.67
CA GLY A 229 50.62 -33.87 5.30
C GLY A 229 50.14 -33.07 6.48
N PHE A 230 48.83 -33.05 6.67
CA PHE A 230 48.11 -32.76 7.91
C PHE A 230 48.30 -31.35 8.56
N ILE A 231 47.31 -30.60 8.73
CA ILE A 231 46.07 -30.77 9.57
C ILE A 231 44.98 -29.94 8.97
#